data_0040246242420498c68378ab3cb6d8e9
#
_entry.id   0040246242420498c68378ab3cb6d8e9
#
_cell.length_a   1.000
_cell.length_b   1.000
_cell.length_c   1.000
_cell.angle_alpha   90.00
_cell.angle_beta   90.00
_cell.angle_gamma   90.00
#
_symmetry.space_group_name_H-M   'P 1'
#
loop_
_entity.id
_entity.type
_entity.pdbx_description
1 polymer ?
#
loop_
_entity_poly.entity_id
_entity_poly.type
_entity_poly.pdbx_seq_one_letter_code
_entity_poly.pdbx_strand_id
1 'polypeptide(L)'
;FTAEETAVYRKYTSDGRQLIASLQERGLSAKERRTGAAETLETDNIPWRMQRESCQQHMERWDGSGYPEGRQGTDISPIARIVGLAKELDRLSAETKSEEPFGEAFDALCANGGVLWDPALIEVLHRCRSKCRDVYRKYIHYTMTLPKTIPLVDKRKDRVMGLHYRPMVAARDGKPVLYEAVPWFGGIAGRPGETESMDALADVLHRTEMTADVSFYLLYEAADALLRIRNCQLDVKAILMPLLPDFWRANHLQQFAALFDDQPVNKAELWLAVPAEYAAAAGKGARELLSRYIRSGLTLVLDGWDPAALPLEQVQAIGFTHLRLRRELYLQQETANTMMALAQSGMTLLGGNADSADVMDWLTACGVTAMSGPMTGVPVDEDEMIRDCLVRER
;
A
#
# COMPACT_ATOMS: atom_id res chain seq x y z
N PHE A 1 -13.92 -27.69 13.14
CA PHE A 1 -14.91 -27.77 12.04
C PHE A 1 -15.61 -29.14 12.11
N THR A 2 -16.94 -29.13 11.90
CA THR A 2 -17.71 -30.36 11.63
C THR A 2 -17.30 -30.94 10.27
N ALA A 3 -17.73 -32.18 9.98
CA ALA A 3 -17.47 -32.81 8.68
C ALA A 3 -18.09 -32.01 7.51
N GLU A 4 -19.26 -31.39 7.74
CA GLU A 4 -19.96 -30.55 6.77
C GLU A 4 -19.22 -29.22 6.53
N GLU A 5 -18.80 -28.56 7.60
CA GLU A 5 -17.99 -27.32 7.51
C GLU A 5 -16.65 -27.60 6.82
N THR A 6 -16.02 -28.73 7.10
CA THR A 6 -14.78 -29.16 6.46
C THR A 6 -14.99 -29.39 4.96
N ALA A 7 -16.11 -30.00 4.56
CA ALA A 7 -16.44 -30.22 3.15
C ALA A 7 -16.69 -28.90 2.41
N VAL A 8 -17.39 -27.96 3.03
CA VAL A 8 -17.59 -26.60 2.47
C VAL A 8 -16.26 -25.86 2.37
N TYR A 9 -15.43 -25.90 3.42
CA TYR A 9 -14.12 -25.28 3.41
C TYR A 9 -13.22 -25.82 2.29
N ARG A 10 -13.16 -27.13 2.09
CA ARG A 10 -12.34 -27.75 1.04
C ARG A 10 -12.74 -27.38 -0.38
N LYS A 11 -13.96 -26.91 -0.58
CA LYS A 11 -14.49 -26.49 -1.88
C LYS A 11 -13.78 -25.26 -2.48
N TYR A 12 -13.15 -24.41 -1.64
CA TYR A 12 -12.53 -23.18 -2.10
C TYR A 12 -11.47 -23.39 -3.20
N THR A 13 -10.79 -24.53 -3.22
CA THR A 13 -9.79 -24.88 -4.24
C THR A 13 -10.44 -25.06 -5.62
N SER A 14 -11.57 -25.77 -5.66
CA SER A 14 -12.35 -25.98 -6.89
C SER A 14 -13.06 -24.69 -7.34
N ASP A 15 -13.58 -23.90 -6.40
CA ASP A 15 -14.25 -22.63 -6.67
C ASP A 15 -13.24 -21.60 -7.22
N GLY A 16 -12.02 -21.57 -6.67
CA GLY A 16 -10.92 -20.73 -7.19
C GLY A 16 -10.54 -21.08 -8.62
N ARG A 17 -10.45 -22.38 -8.95
CA ARG A 17 -10.23 -22.82 -10.34
C ARG A 17 -11.34 -22.36 -11.28
N GLN A 18 -12.61 -22.51 -10.89
CA GLN A 18 -13.77 -22.08 -11.69
C GLN A 18 -13.78 -20.58 -11.90
N LEU A 19 -13.43 -19.80 -10.87
CA LEU A 19 -13.31 -18.35 -10.98
C LEU A 19 -12.26 -17.96 -12.01
N ILE A 20 -11.05 -18.54 -11.96
CA ILE A 20 -9.99 -18.25 -12.93
C ILE A 20 -10.42 -18.65 -14.35
N ALA A 21 -11.07 -19.79 -14.53
CA ALA A 21 -11.61 -20.19 -15.83
C ALA A 21 -12.63 -19.18 -16.37
N SER A 22 -13.55 -18.70 -15.52
CA SER A 22 -14.54 -17.69 -15.91
C SER A 22 -13.92 -16.32 -16.26
N LEU A 23 -12.83 -15.94 -15.59
CA LEU A 23 -12.08 -14.71 -15.89
C LEU A 23 -11.36 -14.82 -17.24
N GLN A 24 -10.77 -15.98 -17.52
CA GLN A 24 -10.16 -16.27 -18.81
C GLN A 24 -11.17 -16.16 -19.95
N GLU A 25 -12.35 -16.79 -19.82
CA GLU A 25 -13.43 -16.71 -20.81
C GLU A 25 -13.92 -15.28 -21.05
N ARG A 26 -13.99 -14.46 -19.99
CA ARG A 26 -14.40 -13.04 -20.11
C ARG A 26 -13.34 -12.20 -20.82
N GLY A 27 -12.06 -12.55 -20.68
CA GLY A 27 -10.95 -11.88 -21.37
C GLY A 27 -10.89 -12.17 -22.87
N LEU A 28 -11.61 -13.20 -23.37
CA LEU A 28 -11.65 -13.52 -24.79
C LEU A 28 -12.53 -12.56 -25.58
N SER A 29 -12.07 -12.15 -26.75
CA SER A 29 -12.87 -11.37 -27.70
C SER A 29 -14.09 -12.15 -28.20
N ALA A 30 -15.12 -11.44 -28.67
CA ALA A 30 -16.32 -12.07 -29.24
C ALA A 30 -16.01 -12.97 -30.48
N LYS A 31 -14.91 -12.71 -31.19
CA LYS A 31 -14.42 -13.50 -32.31
C LYS A 31 -13.81 -14.82 -31.84
N GLU A 32 -12.97 -14.77 -30.80
CA GLU A 32 -12.32 -15.95 -30.22
C GLU A 32 -13.32 -16.92 -29.59
N ARG A 33 -14.39 -16.39 -28.97
CA ARG A 33 -15.48 -17.21 -28.42
C ARG A 33 -16.29 -17.95 -29.50
N ARG A 34 -16.45 -17.36 -30.73
CA ARG A 34 -17.19 -17.97 -31.82
C ARG A 34 -16.41 -19.04 -32.57
N THR A 35 -15.09 -18.97 -32.58
CA THR A 35 -14.22 -19.88 -33.34
C THR A 35 -13.78 -21.12 -32.58
N GLY A 36 -14.22 -21.31 -31.33
CA GLY A 36 -13.74 -22.40 -30.45
C GLY A 36 -12.29 -22.27 -30.03
N ALA A 37 -11.66 -21.12 -30.30
CA ALA A 37 -10.28 -20.84 -29.92
C ALA A 37 -10.06 -20.88 -28.39
N ALA A 38 -11.13 -20.90 -27.61
CA ALA A 38 -11.08 -21.09 -26.16
C ALA A 38 -10.45 -22.44 -25.78
N GLU A 39 -10.75 -23.53 -26.52
CA GLU A 39 -10.18 -24.86 -26.24
C GLU A 39 -8.70 -24.94 -26.60
N THR A 40 -8.26 -24.26 -27.66
CA THR A 40 -6.85 -24.21 -28.05
C THR A 40 -6.01 -23.28 -27.17
N LEU A 41 -6.60 -22.19 -26.67
CA LEU A 41 -5.95 -21.30 -25.69
C LEU A 41 -5.79 -21.95 -24.30
N GLU A 42 -6.63 -22.93 -23.96
CA GLU A 42 -6.48 -23.68 -22.71
C GLU A 42 -5.19 -24.49 -22.62
N THR A 43 -4.72 -25.02 -23.74
CA THR A 43 -3.54 -25.90 -23.80
C THR A 43 -2.23 -25.13 -23.87
N ASP A 44 -2.19 -23.94 -24.47
CA ASP A 44 -0.95 -23.24 -24.79
C ASP A 44 -0.65 -22.00 -23.94
N ASN A 45 -1.63 -21.48 -23.16
CA ASN A 45 -1.39 -20.34 -22.28
C ASN A 45 -0.87 -20.80 -20.90
N ILE A 46 0.45 -20.95 -20.80
CA ILE A 46 1.14 -21.40 -19.59
C ILE A 46 0.73 -20.62 -18.33
N PRO A 47 0.65 -19.28 -18.31
CA PRO A 47 0.24 -18.54 -17.13
C PRO A 47 -1.16 -18.91 -16.60
N TRP A 48 -2.16 -19.02 -17.48
CA TRP A 48 -3.52 -19.39 -17.07
C TRP A 48 -3.61 -20.83 -16.57
N ARG A 49 -2.90 -21.74 -17.22
CA ARG A 49 -2.81 -23.12 -16.76
C ARG A 49 -2.19 -23.21 -15.38
N MET A 50 -1.05 -22.53 -15.17
CA MET A 50 -0.38 -22.51 -13.86
C MET A 50 -1.26 -21.96 -12.75
N GLN A 51 -2.01 -20.90 -13.02
CA GLN A 51 -2.94 -20.31 -12.05
C GLN A 51 -4.05 -21.29 -11.67
N ARG A 52 -4.68 -21.95 -12.64
CA ARG A 52 -5.74 -22.95 -12.39
C ARG A 52 -5.23 -24.15 -11.60
N GLU A 53 -4.08 -24.70 -12.02
CA GLU A 53 -3.44 -25.83 -11.34
C GLU A 53 -3.04 -25.47 -9.91
N SER A 54 -2.47 -24.27 -9.72
CA SER A 54 -2.13 -23.79 -8.39
C SER A 54 -3.38 -23.67 -7.50
N CYS A 55 -4.44 -23.02 -7.98
CA CYS A 55 -5.70 -22.91 -7.20
C CYS A 55 -6.27 -24.26 -6.82
N GLN A 56 -6.30 -25.21 -7.74
CA GLN A 56 -6.93 -26.51 -7.51
C GLN A 56 -6.10 -27.42 -6.63
N GLN A 57 -4.76 -27.44 -6.79
CA GLN A 57 -3.90 -28.51 -6.31
C GLN A 57 -2.95 -28.10 -5.17
N HIS A 58 -2.92 -26.83 -4.73
CA HIS A 58 -1.98 -26.40 -3.69
C HIS A 58 -2.24 -27.02 -2.30
N MET A 59 -3.36 -27.70 -2.13
CA MET A 59 -3.70 -28.47 -0.93
C MET A 59 -3.48 -29.97 -1.07
N GLU A 60 -3.03 -30.41 -2.26
CA GLU A 60 -2.59 -31.78 -2.43
C GLU A 60 -1.27 -32.02 -1.69
N ARG A 61 -1.03 -33.27 -1.29
CA ARG A 61 0.16 -33.70 -0.57
C ARG A 61 0.87 -34.81 -1.33
N TRP A 62 2.17 -34.88 -1.18
CA TRP A 62 3.00 -35.83 -1.92
C TRP A 62 2.57 -37.29 -1.75
N ASP A 63 2.08 -37.64 -0.57
CA ASP A 63 1.57 -38.99 -0.21
C ASP A 63 0.11 -39.23 -0.65
N GLY A 64 -0.57 -38.24 -1.23
CA GLY A 64 -1.97 -38.31 -1.62
C GLY A 64 -2.98 -38.10 -0.49
N SER A 65 -2.54 -37.74 0.71
CA SER A 65 -3.43 -37.39 1.83
C SER A 65 -4.07 -36.02 1.70
N GLY A 66 -3.73 -35.27 0.64
CA GLY A 66 -4.26 -33.93 0.36
C GLY A 66 -5.66 -33.93 -0.26
N TYR A 67 -6.08 -32.77 -0.73
CA TYR A 67 -7.36 -32.58 -1.41
C TYR A 67 -7.24 -31.50 -2.51
N PRO A 68 -8.18 -31.43 -3.48
CA PRO A 68 -9.50 -32.08 -3.55
C PRO A 68 -9.51 -33.49 -4.15
N GLU A 69 -8.47 -33.87 -4.89
CA GLU A 69 -8.46 -35.08 -5.72
C GLU A 69 -7.61 -36.24 -5.11
N GLY A 70 -6.80 -35.94 -4.09
CA GLY A 70 -5.88 -36.93 -3.51
C GLY A 70 -4.75 -37.34 -4.44
N ARG A 71 -4.25 -36.39 -5.25
CA ARG A 71 -3.13 -36.62 -6.18
C ARG A 71 -1.86 -36.94 -5.44
N GLN A 72 -1.02 -37.78 -6.03
CA GLN A 72 0.24 -38.24 -5.43
C GLN A 72 1.46 -37.84 -6.28
N GLY A 73 2.56 -37.55 -5.62
CA GLY A 73 3.85 -37.41 -6.25
C GLY A 73 3.87 -36.40 -7.40
N THR A 74 4.31 -36.84 -8.55
CA THR A 74 4.44 -36.01 -9.77
C THR A 74 3.13 -35.72 -10.49
N ASP A 75 2.01 -36.33 -10.08
CA ASP A 75 0.67 -36.01 -10.61
C ASP A 75 0.18 -34.65 -10.09
N ILE A 76 0.78 -34.14 -9.04
CA ILE A 76 0.58 -32.79 -8.55
C ILE A 76 1.43 -31.85 -9.42
N SER A 77 0.80 -30.81 -9.96
CA SER A 77 1.48 -29.80 -10.76
C SER A 77 2.69 -29.18 -10.03
N PRO A 78 3.83 -28.94 -10.71
CA PRO A 78 5.00 -28.32 -10.08
C PRO A 78 4.71 -27.02 -9.36
N ILE A 79 3.87 -26.16 -9.97
CA ILE A 79 3.49 -24.88 -9.35
C ILE A 79 2.67 -25.08 -8.08
N ALA A 80 1.77 -26.06 -8.07
CA ALA A 80 0.95 -26.38 -6.89
C ALA A 80 1.80 -26.92 -5.74
N ARG A 81 2.83 -27.75 -6.04
CA ARG A 81 3.80 -28.24 -5.04
C ARG A 81 4.57 -27.09 -4.39
N ILE A 82 5.00 -26.09 -5.19
CA ILE A 82 5.72 -24.90 -4.70
C ILE A 82 4.80 -24.04 -3.84
N VAL A 83 3.58 -23.76 -4.31
CA VAL A 83 2.60 -22.94 -3.58
C VAL A 83 2.17 -23.62 -2.28
N GLY A 84 1.97 -24.93 -2.31
CA GLY A 84 1.65 -25.72 -1.10
C GLY A 84 2.73 -25.62 -0.03
N LEU A 85 4.02 -25.72 -0.44
CA LEU A 85 5.16 -25.54 0.46
C LEU A 85 5.22 -24.12 1.05
N ALA A 86 5.06 -23.09 0.22
CA ALA A 86 5.08 -21.71 0.66
C ALA A 86 3.96 -21.42 1.67
N LYS A 87 2.74 -21.88 1.37
CA LYS A 87 1.57 -21.75 2.27
C LYS A 87 1.79 -22.45 3.60
N GLU A 88 2.35 -23.66 3.59
CA GLU A 88 2.60 -24.41 4.83
C GLU A 88 3.69 -23.77 5.68
N LEU A 89 4.74 -23.24 5.05
CA LEU A 89 5.79 -22.48 5.75
C LEU A 89 5.19 -21.24 6.43
N ASP A 90 4.32 -20.51 5.74
CA ASP A 90 3.61 -19.35 6.29
C ASP A 90 2.74 -19.75 7.49
N ARG A 91 1.93 -20.81 7.34
CA ARG A 91 1.07 -21.33 8.42
C ARG A 91 1.87 -21.75 9.65
N LEU A 92 2.93 -22.55 9.48
CA LEU A 92 3.77 -23.01 10.57
C LEU A 92 4.46 -21.83 11.26
N SER A 93 4.93 -20.85 10.50
CA SER A 93 5.55 -19.63 11.03
C SER A 93 4.56 -18.81 11.86
N ALA A 94 3.30 -18.73 11.44
CA ALA A 94 2.25 -17.99 12.16
C ALA A 94 1.81 -18.69 13.46
N GLU A 95 1.92 -20.01 13.55
CA GLU A 95 1.55 -20.81 14.74
C GLU A 95 2.69 -20.88 15.76
N THR A 96 3.93 -20.64 15.35
CA THR A 96 5.12 -20.69 16.20
C THR A 96 5.21 -19.45 17.09
N LYS A 97 5.41 -19.65 18.41
CA LYS A 97 5.56 -18.58 19.40
C LYS A 97 7.03 -18.27 19.74
N SER A 98 7.94 -18.68 18.89
CA SER A 98 9.39 -18.52 19.04
C SER A 98 9.86 -17.12 18.66
N GLU A 99 11.02 -16.71 19.18
CA GLU A 99 11.72 -15.50 18.74
C GLU A 99 12.29 -15.64 17.31
N GLU A 100 12.46 -16.86 16.82
CA GLU A 100 12.89 -17.21 15.45
C GLU A 100 11.86 -18.11 14.73
N PRO A 101 10.64 -17.61 14.45
CA PRO A 101 9.53 -18.41 13.89
C PRO A 101 9.90 -19.10 12.58
N PHE A 102 10.68 -18.44 11.72
CA PHE A 102 11.11 -18.98 10.43
C PHE A 102 11.96 -20.25 10.60
N GLY A 103 12.90 -20.24 11.54
CA GLY A 103 13.82 -21.38 11.74
C GLY A 103 13.06 -22.65 12.11
N GLU A 104 12.20 -22.56 13.11
CA GLU A 104 11.39 -23.69 13.58
C GLU A 104 10.39 -24.17 12.54
N ALA A 105 9.68 -23.24 11.88
CA ALA A 105 8.72 -23.57 10.81
C ALA A 105 9.41 -24.24 9.62
N PHE A 106 10.58 -23.75 9.23
CA PHE A 106 11.37 -24.31 8.15
C PHE A 106 11.82 -25.75 8.48
N ASP A 107 12.33 -25.98 9.68
CA ASP A 107 12.80 -27.30 10.10
C ASP A 107 11.63 -28.29 10.22
N ALA A 108 10.47 -27.85 10.75
CA ALA A 108 9.24 -28.65 10.81
C ALA A 108 8.69 -28.99 9.41
N LEU A 109 8.75 -28.05 8.46
CA LEU A 109 8.36 -28.30 7.07
C LEU A 109 9.25 -29.34 6.43
N CYS A 110 10.57 -29.19 6.57
CA CYS A 110 11.56 -30.06 5.96
C CYS A 110 11.56 -31.49 6.55
N ALA A 111 11.18 -31.64 7.82
CA ALA A 111 11.05 -32.95 8.48
C ALA A 111 10.00 -33.86 7.80
N ASN A 112 9.05 -33.29 7.07
CA ASN A 112 8.02 -34.01 6.32
C ASN A 112 8.35 -34.20 4.82
N GLY A 113 9.60 -33.94 4.43
CA GLY A 113 10.08 -34.15 3.08
C GLY A 113 10.01 -35.62 2.65
N GLY A 114 9.54 -35.89 1.43
CA GLY A 114 9.33 -37.23 0.92
C GLY A 114 8.04 -37.93 1.41
N VAL A 115 7.37 -37.40 2.42
CA VAL A 115 6.05 -37.83 2.88
C VAL A 115 4.98 -36.84 2.45
N LEU A 116 4.93 -35.68 3.05
CA LEU A 116 3.93 -34.65 2.72
C LEU A 116 4.35 -33.76 1.56
N TRP A 117 5.65 -33.60 1.36
CA TRP A 117 6.25 -32.65 0.41
C TRP A 117 7.21 -33.32 -0.54
N ASP A 118 7.28 -32.79 -1.75
CA ASP A 118 8.21 -33.23 -2.81
C ASP A 118 9.66 -33.19 -2.30
N PRO A 119 10.36 -34.33 -2.23
CA PRO A 119 11.71 -34.42 -1.70
C PRO A 119 12.71 -33.56 -2.51
N ALA A 120 12.51 -33.43 -3.83
CA ALA A 120 13.37 -32.60 -4.67
C ALA A 120 13.21 -31.11 -4.36
N LEU A 121 11.98 -30.66 -4.05
CA LEU A 121 11.73 -29.28 -3.63
C LEU A 121 12.28 -29.00 -2.24
N ILE A 122 12.22 -29.96 -1.32
CA ILE A 122 12.84 -29.83 0.01
C ILE A 122 14.36 -29.66 -0.11
N GLU A 123 15.00 -30.40 -1.00
CA GLU A 123 16.43 -30.24 -1.25
C GLU A 123 16.77 -28.83 -1.80
N VAL A 124 15.94 -28.31 -2.71
CA VAL A 124 16.07 -26.93 -3.20
C VAL A 124 15.88 -25.93 -2.07
N LEU A 125 14.87 -26.10 -1.21
CA LEU A 125 14.63 -25.27 -0.07
C LEU A 125 15.83 -25.18 0.88
N HIS A 126 16.46 -26.32 1.21
CA HIS A 126 17.68 -26.33 2.01
C HIS A 126 18.80 -25.48 1.40
N ARG A 127 19.01 -25.57 0.09
CA ARG A 127 20.01 -24.74 -0.62
C ARG A 127 19.67 -23.25 -0.63
N CYS A 128 18.40 -22.91 -0.57
CA CYS A 128 17.91 -21.53 -0.61
C CYS A 128 17.50 -20.98 0.77
N ARG A 129 17.79 -21.68 1.88
CA ARG A 129 17.33 -21.34 3.23
C ARG A 129 17.57 -19.86 3.60
N SER A 130 18.75 -19.31 3.31
CA SER A 130 19.06 -17.91 3.62
C SER A 130 18.17 -16.95 2.83
N LYS A 131 18.00 -17.19 1.52
CA LYS A 131 17.12 -16.38 0.67
C LYS A 131 15.66 -16.45 1.12
N CYS A 132 15.17 -17.65 1.45
CA CYS A 132 13.82 -17.83 2.00
C CYS A 132 13.64 -17.08 3.32
N ARG A 133 14.65 -17.10 4.21
CA ARG A 133 14.63 -16.35 5.47
C ARG A 133 14.63 -14.84 5.22
N ASP A 134 15.40 -14.35 4.25
CA ASP A 134 15.44 -12.92 3.91
C ASP A 134 14.09 -12.47 3.36
N VAL A 135 13.46 -13.26 2.48
CA VAL A 135 12.11 -13.02 2.00
C VAL A 135 11.09 -13.07 3.14
N TYR A 136 11.20 -14.08 4.03
CA TYR A 136 10.34 -14.20 5.20
C TYR A 136 10.43 -12.97 6.11
N ARG A 137 11.65 -12.55 6.48
CA ARG A 137 11.87 -11.36 7.30
C ARG A 137 11.31 -10.10 6.64
N LYS A 138 11.40 -10.03 5.33
CA LYS A 138 10.93 -8.91 4.53
C LYS A 138 9.41 -8.80 4.50
N TYR A 139 8.70 -9.90 4.29
CA TYR A 139 7.26 -9.91 4.02
C TYR A 139 6.40 -10.35 5.22
N ILE A 140 6.85 -11.29 6.05
CA ILE A 140 6.04 -11.88 7.11
C ILE A 140 6.22 -11.17 8.44
N HIS A 141 7.40 -10.63 8.73
CA HIS A 141 7.55 -9.75 9.89
C HIS A 141 6.62 -8.55 9.81
N TYR A 142 6.31 -8.13 8.59
CA TYR A 142 5.38 -7.03 8.31
C TYR A 142 3.91 -7.42 8.57
N THR A 143 3.50 -8.63 8.17
CA THR A 143 2.12 -9.12 8.41
C THR A 143 1.87 -9.62 9.83
N MET A 144 2.90 -10.01 10.57
CA MET A 144 2.76 -10.49 11.96
C MET A 144 2.76 -9.37 12.99
N THR A 145 3.31 -8.19 12.66
CA THR A 145 3.23 -6.99 13.54
C THR A 145 1.92 -6.24 13.39
N LEU A 146 1.16 -6.48 12.30
CA LEU A 146 -0.23 -6.01 12.24
C LEU A 146 -1.08 -6.82 13.23
N PRO A 147 -1.80 -6.17 14.16
CA PRO A 147 -2.60 -6.89 15.14
C PRO A 147 -3.57 -7.83 14.44
N LYS A 148 -3.70 -9.05 14.96
CA LYS A 148 -4.68 -10.06 14.51
C LYS A 148 -6.15 -9.59 14.52
N THR A 149 -6.39 -8.37 14.97
CA THR A 149 -7.72 -7.71 15.06
C THR A 149 -8.11 -6.90 13.83
N ILE A 150 -7.18 -6.67 12.87
CA ILE A 150 -7.56 -6.08 11.59
C ILE A 150 -7.63 -7.24 10.57
N PRO A 151 -8.83 -7.68 10.18
CA PRO A 151 -8.95 -8.72 9.18
C PRO A 151 -8.47 -8.17 7.84
N LEU A 152 -7.27 -8.57 7.41
CA LEU A 152 -6.78 -8.41 6.06
C LEU A 152 -7.59 -9.34 5.14
N VAL A 153 -8.83 -9.02 4.87
CA VAL A 153 -9.65 -9.74 3.91
C VAL A 153 -9.44 -9.08 2.56
N ASP A 154 -8.66 -9.73 1.72
CA ASP A 154 -8.45 -9.34 0.33
C ASP A 154 -9.72 -9.57 -0.51
N LYS A 155 -10.68 -8.69 -0.32
CA LYS A 155 -11.74 -8.43 -1.31
C LYS A 155 -12.07 -6.95 -1.24
N ARG A 156 -12.01 -6.25 -2.36
CA ARG A 156 -12.29 -4.81 -2.46
C ARG A 156 -13.63 -4.35 -1.84
N LYS A 157 -14.54 -5.27 -1.54
CA LYS A 157 -15.82 -5.01 -0.87
C LYS A 157 -15.79 -5.18 0.65
N ASP A 158 -14.77 -5.86 1.19
CA ASP A 158 -14.67 -6.17 2.62
C ASP A 158 -13.41 -5.55 3.27
N ARG A 159 -12.76 -4.60 2.59
CA ARG A 159 -11.62 -3.86 3.17
C ARG A 159 -12.10 -3.02 4.34
N VAL A 160 -11.40 -3.12 5.47
CA VAL A 160 -11.66 -2.28 6.65
C VAL A 160 -10.84 -0.99 6.66
N MET A 161 -9.85 -0.87 5.78
CA MET A 161 -9.09 0.36 5.56
C MET A 161 -8.44 0.37 4.18
N GLY A 162 -8.04 1.55 3.73
CA GLY A 162 -7.37 1.76 2.47
C GLY A 162 -7.16 3.24 2.18
N LEU A 163 -6.82 3.53 0.92
CA LEU A 163 -6.63 4.89 0.44
C LEU A 163 -7.67 5.25 -0.62
N HIS A 164 -8.20 6.45 -0.52
CA HIS A 164 -8.76 7.20 -1.63
C HIS A 164 -7.74 8.26 -2.06
N TYR A 165 -7.91 8.79 -3.25
CA TYR A 165 -6.97 9.73 -3.85
C TYR A 165 -7.72 10.98 -4.28
N ARG A 166 -7.37 12.13 -3.70
CA ARG A 166 -7.92 13.45 -4.08
C ARG A 166 -6.96 14.11 -5.06
N PRO A 167 -7.43 14.58 -6.23
CA PRO A 167 -6.55 15.27 -7.16
C PRO A 167 -6.04 16.59 -6.57
N MET A 168 -4.75 16.85 -6.74
CA MET A 168 -4.12 18.14 -6.52
C MET A 168 -3.82 18.72 -7.88
N VAL A 169 -4.55 19.78 -8.23
CA VAL A 169 -4.46 20.41 -9.54
C VAL A 169 -3.40 21.50 -9.55
N ALA A 170 -2.69 21.61 -10.68
CA ALA A 170 -1.76 22.70 -10.90
C ALA A 170 -2.52 24.04 -10.93
N ALA A 171 -2.00 25.03 -10.22
CA ALA A 171 -2.59 26.38 -10.19
C ALA A 171 -2.64 27.02 -11.58
N ARG A 172 -1.71 26.65 -12.47
CA ARG A 172 -1.54 27.22 -13.80
C ARG A 172 -2.65 26.85 -14.79
N ASP A 173 -3.07 25.59 -14.80
CA ASP A 173 -3.93 25.02 -15.87
C ASP A 173 -5.03 24.08 -15.35
N GLY A 174 -5.13 23.93 -14.03
CA GLY A 174 -6.16 23.12 -13.39
C GLY A 174 -6.03 21.62 -13.63
N LYS A 175 -4.91 21.14 -14.20
CA LYS A 175 -4.68 19.73 -14.44
C LYS A 175 -4.16 19.04 -13.17
N PRO A 176 -4.59 17.81 -12.86
CA PRO A 176 -4.00 17.02 -11.78
C PRO A 176 -2.51 16.80 -12.05
N VAL A 177 -1.68 17.12 -11.08
CA VAL A 177 -0.22 16.92 -11.12
C VAL A 177 0.28 16.06 -9.97
N LEU A 178 -0.50 15.99 -8.89
CA LEU A 178 -0.27 15.20 -7.70
C LEU A 178 -1.60 14.59 -7.25
N TYR A 179 -1.53 13.61 -6.37
CA TYR A 179 -2.69 13.15 -5.62
C TYR A 179 -2.42 13.19 -4.12
N GLU A 180 -3.39 13.66 -3.36
CA GLU A 180 -3.40 13.56 -1.90
C GLU A 180 -4.06 12.24 -1.51
N ALA A 181 -3.35 11.37 -0.81
CA ALA A 181 -3.90 10.16 -0.26
C ALA A 181 -4.81 10.52 0.92
N VAL A 182 -6.02 9.97 0.92
CA VAL A 182 -7.03 10.16 1.97
C VAL A 182 -7.31 8.81 2.59
N PRO A 183 -6.68 8.49 3.73
CA PRO A 183 -6.93 7.26 4.45
C PRO A 183 -8.40 7.16 4.89
N TRP A 184 -8.98 5.97 4.73
CA TRP A 184 -10.32 5.66 5.19
C TRP A 184 -10.33 4.36 5.99
N PHE A 185 -11.22 4.29 6.98
CA PHE A 185 -11.40 3.13 7.85
C PHE A 185 -12.88 2.80 7.95
N GLY A 186 -13.24 1.56 7.66
CA GLY A 186 -14.61 1.09 7.68
C GLY A 186 -14.91 0.23 8.89
N GLY A 187 -16.14 0.37 9.45
CA GLY A 187 -16.67 -0.55 10.43
C GLY A 187 -16.08 -0.49 11.84
N ILE A 188 -15.17 0.44 12.15
CA ILE A 188 -14.53 0.52 13.48
C ILE A 188 -15.51 1.02 14.53
N ALA A 189 -16.44 1.91 14.18
CA ALA A 189 -17.49 2.40 15.07
C ALA A 189 -18.72 1.48 15.18
N GLY A 190 -18.66 0.28 14.60
CA GLY A 190 -19.75 -0.70 14.63
C GLY A 190 -20.94 -0.35 13.70
N ARG A 191 -20.77 0.63 12.81
CA ARG A 191 -21.77 1.02 11.81
C ARG A 191 -21.33 0.60 10.43
N PRO A 192 -21.92 -0.44 9.81
CA PRO A 192 -21.57 -0.85 8.46
C PRO A 192 -21.78 0.29 7.46
N GLY A 193 -20.74 0.61 6.67
CA GLY A 193 -20.82 1.60 5.60
C GLY A 193 -20.42 3.03 5.98
N GLU A 194 -20.14 3.34 7.25
CA GLU A 194 -19.51 4.60 7.64
C GLU A 194 -17.98 4.48 7.55
N THR A 195 -17.33 5.50 7.02
CA THR A 195 -15.87 5.61 6.95
C THR A 195 -15.37 6.66 7.92
N GLU A 196 -14.32 6.34 8.64
CA GLU A 196 -13.63 7.22 9.57
C GLU A 196 -12.35 7.77 8.93
N SER A 197 -11.95 8.98 9.31
CA SER A 197 -10.66 9.56 8.91
C SER A 197 -9.52 9.08 9.80
N MET A 198 -8.28 9.30 9.37
CA MET A 198 -7.09 9.02 10.19
C MET A 198 -7.13 9.78 11.52
N ASP A 199 -7.57 11.05 11.50
CA ASP A 199 -7.63 11.89 12.69
C ASP A 199 -8.68 11.38 13.70
N ALA A 200 -9.81 10.86 13.21
CA ALA A 200 -10.83 10.27 14.08
C ALA A 200 -10.33 9.03 14.85
N LEU A 201 -9.32 8.35 14.31
CA LEU A 201 -8.70 7.16 14.90
C LEU A 201 -7.41 7.44 15.65
N ALA A 202 -6.90 8.68 15.61
CA ALA A 202 -5.60 9.03 16.20
C ALA A 202 -5.46 8.54 17.65
N ASP A 203 -6.46 8.75 18.48
CA ASP A 203 -6.45 8.31 19.89
C ASP A 203 -6.44 6.78 20.05
N VAL A 204 -7.12 6.06 19.16
CA VAL A 204 -7.14 4.59 19.17
C VAL A 204 -5.79 4.05 18.74
N LEU A 205 -5.26 4.57 17.65
CA LEU A 205 -3.94 4.17 17.12
C LEU A 205 -2.82 4.47 18.10
N HIS A 206 -2.89 5.63 18.79
CA HIS A 206 -1.94 6.00 19.83
C HIS A 206 -1.99 5.01 21.01
N ARG A 207 -3.19 4.76 21.56
CA ARG A 207 -3.36 3.86 22.74
C ARG A 207 -3.01 2.41 22.46
N THR A 208 -3.12 1.97 21.20
CA THR A 208 -2.81 0.61 20.76
C THR A 208 -1.38 0.47 20.21
N GLU A 209 -0.61 1.57 20.20
CA GLU A 209 0.74 1.63 19.62
C GLU A 209 0.82 1.23 18.14
N MET A 210 -0.32 1.33 17.42
CA MET A 210 -0.45 0.87 16.04
C MET A 210 -0.18 1.94 14.98
N THR A 211 0.12 3.17 15.38
CA THR A 211 0.27 4.29 14.44
C THR A 211 1.30 3.99 13.34
N ALA A 212 2.45 3.41 13.70
CA ALA A 212 3.49 3.09 12.73
C ALA A 212 3.05 1.97 11.77
N ASP A 213 2.49 0.88 12.30
CA ASP A 213 2.10 -0.28 11.50
C ASP A 213 1.00 0.06 10.48
N VAL A 214 -0.02 0.79 10.92
CA VAL A 214 -1.09 1.27 10.04
C VAL A 214 -0.54 2.26 9.01
N SER A 215 0.35 3.18 9.40
CA SER A 215 0.96 4.13 8.48
C SER A 215 1.79 3.43 7.41
N PHE A 216 2.60 2.43 7.78
CA PHE A 216 3.37 1.67 6.79
C PHE A 216 2.49 0.83 5.88
N TYR A 217 1.42 0.21 6.38
CA TYR A 217 0.45 -0.46 5.53
C TYR A 217 -0.09 0.48 4.43
N LEU A 218 -0.53 1.68 4.82
CA LEU A 218 -1.03 2.68 3.88
C LEU A 218 0.07 3.23 2.95
N LEU A 219 1.32 3.35 3.42
CA LEU A 219 2.46 3.73 2.60
C LEU A 219 2.78 2.69 1.51
N TYR A 220 2.65 1.39 1.80
CA TYR A 220 2.77 0.34 0.79
C TYR A 220 1.63 0.41 -0.23
N GLU A 221 0.39 0.68 0.19
CA GLU A 221 -0.74 0.91 -0.74
C GLU A 221 -0.47 2.11 -1.66
N ALA A 222 0.04 3.22 -1.13
CA ALA A 222 0.40 4.39 -1.93
C ALA A 222 1.54 4.10 -2.92
N ALA A 223 2.52 3.29 -2.52
CA ALA A 223 3.61 2.84 -3.39
C ALA A 223 3.10 1.94 -4.52
N ASP A 224 2.19 1.00 -4.23
CA ASP A 224 1.56 0.16 -5.25
C ASP A 224 0.76 1.00 -6.26
N ALA A 225 0.02 2.01 -5.80
CA ALA A 225 -0.69 2.95 -6.68
C ALA A 225 0.28 3.72 -7.60
N LEU A 226 1.42 4.19 -7.07
CA LEU A 226 2.47 4.84 -7.88
C LEU A 226 3.04 3.92 -8.96
N LEU A 227 3.24 2.63 -8.65
CA LEU A 227 3.67 1.65 -9.64
C LEU A 227 2.64 1.45 -10.75
N ARG A 228 1.36 1.39 -10.41
CA ARG A 228 0.27 1.28 -11.40
C ARG A 228 0.17 2.53 -12.27
N ILE A 229 0.26 3.73 -11.67
CA ILE A 229 0.31 5.01 -12.37
C ILE A 229 1.45 5.00 -13.41
N ARG A 230 2.64 4.61 -12.99
CA ARG A 230 3.83 4.51 -13.85
C ARG A 230 3.65 3.49 -14.97
N ASN A 231 3.11 2.31 -14.67
CA ASN A 231 2.86 1.25 -15.66
C ASN A 231 1.82 1.70 -16.70
N CYS A 232 0.90 2.58 -16.33
CA CYS A 232 -0.05 3.22 -17.25
C CYS A 232 0.53 4.43 -17.98
N GLN A 233 1.79 4.80 -17.73
CA GLN A 233 2.49 5.95 -18.31
C GLN A 233 1.79 7.31 -18.04
N LEU A 234 1.15 7.44 -16.88
CA LEU A 234 0.43 8.66 -16.50
C LEU A 234 1.40 9.70 -15.93
N ASP A 235 1.18 10.97 -16.27
CA ASP A 235 2.00 12.12 -15.80
C ASP A 235 1.53 12.58 -14.41
N VAL A 236 1.76 11.74 -13.40
CA VAL A 236 1.52 12.06 -11.98
C VAL A 236 2.86 12.18 -11.27
N LYS A 237 3.16 13.36 -10.75
CA LYS A 237 4.45 13.68 -10.15
C LYS A 237 4.70 12.96 -8.82
N ALA A 238 3.69 12.86 -7.97
CA ALA A 238 3.80 12.23 -6.66
C ALA A 238 2.43 11.95 -6.03
N ILE A 239 2.43 11.12 -4.97
CA ILE A 239 1.33 10.99 -4.02
C ILE A 239 1.77 11.61 -2.69
N LEU A 240 0.95 12.54 -2.15
CA LEU A 240 1.12 13.14 -0.83
C LEU A 240 0.38 12.29 0.21
N MET A 241 1.11 11.69 1.14
CA MET A 241 0.58 10.85 2.21
C MET A 241 0.55 11.61 3.54
N PRO A 242 -0.63 11.87 4.14
CA PRO A 242 -0.73 12.43 5.48
C PRO A 242 -0.32 11.38 6.53
N LEU A 243 0.49 11.80 7.51
CA LEU A 243 0.92 10.95 8.62
C LEU A 243 0.65 11.64 9.95
N LEU A 244 0.18 10.87 10.93
CA LEU A 244 -0.13 11.38 12.27
C LEU A 244 1.12 11.89 13.00
N PRO A 245 0.98 12.85 13.94
CA PRO A 245 2.10 13.35 14.74
C PRO A 245 2.88 12.26 15.45
N ASP A 246 2.22 11.24 15.97
CA ASP A 246 2.85 10.13 16.70
C ASP A 246 3.79 9.28 15.84
N PHE A 247 3.53 9.16 14.53
CA PHE A 247 4.43 8.49 13.60
C PHE A 247 5.85 9.09 13.63
N TRP A 248 5.95 10.41 13.76
CA TRP A 248 7.22 11.13 13.68
C TRP A 248 8.06 11.08 14.98
N ARG A 249 7.50 10.51 16.06
CA ARG A 249 8.20 10.39 17.37
C ARG A 249 9.27 9.30 17.37
N ALA A 250 9.15 8.32 16.49
CA ALA A 250 10.10 7.21 16.38
C ALA A 250 10.94 7.27 15.10
N ASN A 251 12.06 6.55 15.10
CA ASN A 251 12.95 6.47 13.95
C ASN A 251 12.56 5.30 13.04
N HIS A 252 12.02 5.59 11.88
CA HIS A 252 11.55 4.62 10.90
C HIS A 252 12.43 4.52 9.64
N LEU A 253 13.68 5.01 9.69
CA LEU A 253 14.56 5.01 8.51
C LEU A 253 14.81 3.61 7.93
N GLN A 254 14.87 2.58 8.77
CA GLN A 254 15.03 1.20 8.31
C GLN A 254 13.77 0.69 7.60
N GLN A 255 12.58 0.98 8.14
CA GLN A 255 11.32 0.61 7.53
C GLN A 255 11.12 1.33 6.19
N PHE A 256 11.48 2.61 6.09
CA PHE A 256 11.49 3.31 4.81
C PHE A 256 12.49 2.71 3.82
N ALA A 257 13.68 2.35 4.27
CA ALA A 257 14.64 1.67 3.39
C ALA A 257 14.04 0.36 2.85
N ALA A 258 13.44 -0.46 3.72
CA ALA A 258 12.76 -1.68 3.31
C ALA A 258 11.61 -1.41 2.31
N LEU A 259 10.77 -0.40 2.56
CA LEU A 259 9.69 -0.02 1.64
C LEU A 259 10.21 0.24 0.22
N PHE A 260 11.28 1.04 0.09
CA PHE A 260 11.84 1.41 -1.22
C PHE A 260 12.73 0.33 -1.85
N ASP A 261 13.26 -0.60 -1.04
CA ASP A 261 13.92 -1.80 -1.54
C ASP A 261 12.91 -2.82 -2.08
N ASP A 262 11.70 -2.88 -1.46
CA ASP A 262 10.62 -3.79 -1.85
C ASP A 262 9.84 -3.28 -3.05
N GLN A 263 9.57 -1.98 -3.07
CA GLN A 263 8.78 -1.31 -4.07
C GLN A 263 9.69 -0.46 -4.96
N PRO A 264 9.77 -0.74 -6.28
CA PRO A 264 10.63 0.01 -7.20
C PRO A 264 10.04 1.40 -7.54
N VAL A 265 9.62 2.16 -6.52
CA VAL A 265 9.18 3.55 -6.61
C VAL A 265 10.31 4.50 -6.25
N ASN A 266 10.31 5.69 -6.84
CA ASN A 266 11.28 6.70 -6.48
C ASN A 266 10.82 7.40 -5.18
N LYS A 267 11.76 7.60 -4.24
CA LYS A 267 11.51 8.36 -2.99
C LYS A 267 10.92 9.75 -3.25
N ALA A 268 11.28 10.37 -4.37
CA ALA A 268 10.75 11.67 -4.77
C ALA A 268 9.29 11.66 -5.24
N GLU A 269 8.69 10.50 -5.47
CA GLU A 269 7.29 10.35 -5.90
C GLU A 269 6.34 10.08 -4.71
N LEU A 270 6.87 9.75 -3.54
CA LEU A 270 6.08 9.56 -2.32
C LEU A 270 6.39 10.71 -1.34
N TRP A 271 5.49 11.68 -1.27
CA TRP A 271 5.63 12.83 -0.39
C TRP A 271 4.94 12.56 0.95
N LEU A 272 5.59 12.94 2.04
CA LEU A 272 5.10 12.65 3.39
C LEU A 272 4.74 13.95 4.09
N ALA A 273 3.48 14.11 4.48
CA ALA A 273 3.03 15.29 5.21
C ALA A 273 3.42 15.17 6.70
N VAL A 274 4.17 16.16 7.18
CA VAL A 274 4.54 16.34 8.57
C VAL A 274 3.66 17.42 9.17
N PRO A 275 2.81 17.14 10.18
CA PRO A 275 2.01 18.16 10.83
C PRO A 275 2.88 19.28 11.40
N ALA A 276 2.59 20.53 11.04
CA ALA A 276 3.40 21.67 11.47
C ALA A 276 3.37 21.85 12.99
N GLU A 277 2.29 21.50 13.65
CA GLU A 277 2.20 21.49 15.12
C GLU A 277 3.20 20.54 15.77
N TYR A 278 3.43 19.36 15.18
CA TYR A 278 4.48 18.45 15.63
C TYR A 278 5.86 19.07 15.44
N ALA A 279 6.16 19.64 14.26
CA ALA A 279 7.44 20.25 13.97
C ALA A 279 7.72 21.49 14.87
N ALA A 280 6.68 22.29 15.20
CA ALA A 280 6.75 23.43 16.09
C ALA A 280 7.05 23.00 17.55
N ALA A 281 6.37 21.95 18.04
CA ALA A 281 6.56 21.41 19.37
C ALA A 281 7.85 20.55 19.49
N ALA A 282 8.47 20.19 18.37
CA ALA A 282 9.62 19.29 18.33
C ALA A 282 10.85 19.86 19.04
N GLY A 283 11.41 19.10 19.97
CA GLY A 283 12.73 19.37 20.55
C GLY A 283 13.86 19.11 19.55
N LYS A 284 15.10 19.44 19.96
CA LYS A 284 16.30 19.32 19.10
C LYS A 284 16.46 17.92 18.45
N GLY A 285 16.24 16.85 19.23
CA GLY A 285 16.37 15.48 18.72
C GLY A 285 15.34 15.13 17.65
N ALA A 286 14.08 15.56 17.81
CA ALA A 286 13.02 15.32 16.84
C ALA A 286 13.25 16.12 15.54
N ARG A 287 13.71 17.36 15.65
CA ARG A 287 14.09 18.17 14.46
C ARG A 287 15.27 17.55 13.71
N GLU A 288 16.27 17.04 14.42
CA GLU A 288 17.38 16.32 13.79
C GLU A 288 16.92 15.04 13.10
N LEU A 289 15.94 14.34 13.66
CA LEU A 289 15.34 13.17 13.02
C LEU A 289 14.63 13.56 11.72
N LEU A 290 13.82 14.62 11.69
CA LEU A 290 13.22 15.14 10.45
C LEU A 290 14.28 15.50 9.40
N SER A 291 15.36 16.19 9.81
CA SER A 291 16.48 16.48 8.90
C SER A 291 17.15 15.21 8.37
N ARG A 292 17.24 14.15 9.15
CA ARG A 292 17.77 12.84 8.71
C ARG A 292 16.87 12.18 7.67
N TYR A 293 15.55 12.25 7.82
CA TYR A 293 14.60 11.77 6.80
C TYR A 293 14.80 12.52 5.48
N ILE A 294 14.87 13.85 5.52
CA ILE A 294 15.11 14.67 4.30
C ILE A 294 16.46 14.28 3.66
N ARG A 295 17.53 14.16 4.44
CA ARG A 295 18.88 13.77 3.95
C ARG A 295 18.90 12.34 3.39
N SER A 296 17.98 11.46 3.78
CA SER A 296 17.85 10.12 3.21
C SER A 296 17.16 10.11 1.83
N GLY A 297 16.75 11.28 1.32
CA GLY A 297 16.10 11.45 0.04
C GLY A 297 14.56 11.40 0.07
N LEU A 298 13.95 11.37 1.26
CA LEU A 298 12.51 11.48 1.41
C LEU A 298 12.05 12.93 1.21
N THR A 299 10.94 13.12 0.52
CA THR A 299 10.31 14.43 0.37
C THR A 299 9.31 14.63 1.49
N LEU A 300 9.62 15.56 2.41
CA LEU A 300 8.73 15.95 3.49
C LEU A 300 8.02 17.26 3.16
N VAL A 301 6.70 17.29 3.36
CA VAL A 301 5.84 18.47 3.23
C VAL A 301 5.44 18.93 4.62
N LEU A 302 5.81 20.13 5.02
CA LEU A 302 5.34 20.73 6.27
C LEU A 302 3.89 21.16 6.10
N ASP A 303 2.99 20.47 6.76
CA ASP A 303 1.55 20.61 6.57
C ASP A 303 0.88 21.43 7.67
N GLY A 304 0.06 22.39 7.27
CA GLY A 304 -0.61 23.30 8.20
C GLY A 304 0.35 24.33 8.80
N TRP A 305 1.36 24.78 8.03
CA TRP A 305 2.34 25.73 8.52
C TRP A 305 1.71 27.08 8.87
N ASP A 306 2.13 27.59 10.03
CA ASP A 306 1.81 28.91 10.57
C ASP A 306 3.14 29.60 10.94
N PRO A 307 3.49 30.72 10.28
CA PRO A 307 4.73 31.45 10.55
C PRO A 307 4.87 31.93 12.01
N ALA A 308 3.74 32.18 12.68
CA ALA A 308 3.74 32.61 14.08
C ALA A 308 4.11 31.47 15.04
N ALA A 309 3.70 30.20 14.70
CA ALA A 309 4.00 29.04 15.52
C ALA A 309 5.38 28.44 15.23
N LEU A 310 5.81 28.45 13.95
CA LEU A 310 7.11 27.92 13.53
C LEU A 310 7.78 28.89 12.54
N PRO A 311 8.72 29.74 13.00
CA PRO A 311 9.42 30.70 12.15
C PRO A 311 10.13 30.05 10.96
N LEU A 312 10.21 30.77 9.85
CA LEU A 312 10.79 30.30 8.59
C LEU A 312 12.24 29.82 8.74
N GLU A 313 13.03 30.51 9.55
CA GLU A 313 14.44 30.14 9.80
C GLU A 313 14.54 28.74 10.39
N GLN A 314 13.60 28.34 11.25
CA GLN A 314 13.55 27.01 11.83
C GLN A 314 13.11 25.95 10.80
N VAL A 315 12.15 26.28 9.93
CA VAL A 315 11.72 25.42 8.81
C VAL A 315 12.91 25.14 7.88
N GLN A 316 13.65 26.18 7.51
CA GLN A 316 14.85 26.07 6.67
C GLN A 316 15.98 25.29 7.35
N ALA A 317 16.20 25.52 8.65
CA ALA A 317 17.21 24.81 9.43
C ALA A 317 16.94 23.30 9.53
N ILE A 318 15.67 22.85 9.53
CA ILE A 318 15.29 21.45 9.44
C ILE A 318 15.53 20.90 8.02
N GLY A 319 15.39 21.75 6.99
CA GLY A 319 15.60 21.40 5.59
C GLY A 319 14.34 21.20 4.78
N PHE A 320 13.18 21.62 5.28
CA PHE A 320 11.94 21.57 4.48
C PHE A 320 12.04 22.44 3.23
N THR A 321 11.58 21.88 2.11
CA THR A 321 11.50 22.58 0.82
C THR A 321 10.06 22.65 0.30
N HIS A 322 9.11 21.96 0.94
CA HIS A 322 7.71 21.88 0.58
C HIS A 322 6.85 22.30 1.77
N LEU A 323 5.95 23.24 1.54
CA LEU A 323 5.06 23.80 2.55
C LEU A 323 3.61 23.76 2.11
N ARG A 324 2.70 23.47 3.04
CA ARG A 324 1.26 23.69 2.91
C ARG A 324 0.81 24.57 4.06
N LEU A 325 0.27 25.74 3.72
CA LEU A 325 -0.15 26.74 4.70
C LEU A 325 -1.41 26.30 5.44
N ARG A 326 -1.56 26.72 6.69
CA ARG A 326 -2.78 26.58 7.48
C ARG A 326 -3.94 27.34 6.82
N ARG A 327 -5.13 26.72 6.74
CA ARG A 327 -6.32 27.26 6.05
C ARG A 327 -6.80 28.60 6.61
N GLU A 328 -6.69 28.81 7.90
CA GLU A 328 -7.13 30.01 8.61
C GLU A 328 -6.34 31.28 8.22
N LEU A 329 -5.19 31.10 7.61
CA LEU A 329 -4.34 32.20 7.13
C LEU A 329 -4.62 32.60 5.67
N TYR A 330 -5.52 31.92 4.99
CA TYR A 330 -5.86 32.23 3.61
C TYR A 330 -6.59 33.59 3.51
N LEU A 331 -6.50 34.22 2.34
CA LEU A 331 -7.10 35.51 2.00
C LEU A 331 -6.55 36.71 2.80
N GLN A 332 -5.49 36.51 3.59
CA GLN A 332 -4.81 37.60 4.31
C GLN A 332 -3.68 38.17 3.46
N GLN A 333 -3.62 39.51 3.32
CA GLN A 333 -2.64 40.18 2.49
C GLN A 333 -1.18 40.00 2.96
N GLU A 334 -0.96 39.98 4.27
CA GLU A 334 0.35 39.74 4.86
C GLU A 334 0.86 38.35 4.54
N THR A 335 -0.02 37.36 4.66
CA THR A 335 0.26 35.98 4.29
C THR A 335 0.55 35.83 2.81
N ALA A 336 -0.19 36.52 1.92
CA ALA A 336 0.07 36.50 0.49
C ALA A 336 1.49 36.98 0.16
N ASN A 337 1.92 38.10 0.77
CA ASN A 337 3.27 38.62 0.57
C ASN A 337 4.34 37.60 1.03
N THR A 338 4.13 36.95 2.17
CA THR A 338 5.03 35.91 2.68
C THR A 338 5.12 34.73 1.72
N MET A 339 3.98 34.24 1.24
CA MET A 339 3.91 33.12 0.30
C MET A 339 4.61 33.42 -1.02
N MET A 340 4.38 34.61 -1.60
CA MET A 340 5.05 35.04 -2.83
C MET A 340 6.58 35.10 -2.65
N ALA A 341 7.06 35.60 -1.53
CA ALA A 341 8.49 35.64 -1.22
C ALA A 341 9.08 34.22 -1.11
N LEU A 342 8.36 33.30 -0.50
CA LEU A 342 8.76 31.89 -0.39
C LEU A 342 8.79 31.19 -1.75
N ALA A 343 7.79 31.39 -2.59
CA ALA A 343 7.77 30.85 -3.96
C ALA A 343 8.98 31.36 -4.76
N GLN A 344 9.32 32.66 -4.64
CA GLN A 344 10.50 33.26 -5.30
C GLN A 344 11.82 32.70 -4.74
N SER A 345 11.87 32.30 -3.49
CA SER A 345 13.06 31.65 -2.88
C SER A 345 13.25 30.18 -3.27
N GLY A 346 12.37 29.62 -4.10
CA GLY A 346 12.43 28.24 -4.57
C GLY A 346 11.72 27.22 -3.69
N MET A 347 10.92 27.66 -2.71
CA MET A 347 10.06 26.77 -1.93
C MET A 347 8.88 26.29 -2.79
N THR A 348 8.58 24.99 -2.69
CA THR A 348 7.37 24.44 -3.30
C THR A 348 6.18 24.66 -2.37
N LEU A 349 5.20 25.43 -2.83
CA LEU A 349 4.02 25.76 -2.05
C LEU A 349 2.83 24.95 -2.52
N LEU A 350 2.11 24.34 -1.57
CA LEU A 350 0.89 23.56 -1.78
C LEU A 350 -0.30 24.25 -1.12
N GLY A 351 -1.46 24.19 -1.76
CA GLY A 351 -2.74 24.60 -1.21
C GLY A 351 -3.57 23.40 -0.76
N GLY A 352 -4.10 23.48 0.45
CA GLY A 352 -5.12 22.53 0.94
C GLY A 352 -6.48 23.23 1.06
N ASN A 353 -7.55 22.43 1.15
CA ASN A 353 -8.90 22.96 1.41
C ASN A 353 -9.33 24.10 0.46
N ALA A 354 -9.04 23.96 -0.85
CA ALA A 354 -9.54 24.87 -1.88
C ALA A 354 -11.07 24.66 -2.01
N ASP A 355 -11.85 25.43 -1.25
CA ASP A 355 -13.28 25.30 -1.05
C ASP A 355 -14.11 26.33 -1.84
N SER A 356 -13.47 27.32 -2.43
CA SER A 356 -14.11 28.37 -3.22
C SER A 356 -13.17 28.87 -4.35
N ALA A 357 -13.77 29.51 -5.36
CA ALA A 357 -13.02 30.13 -6.45
C ALA A 357 -12.08 31.21 -5.93
N ASP A 358 -12.54 32.07 -5.00
CA ASP A 358 -11.72 33.12 -4.40
C ASP A 358 -10.46 32.57 -3.72
N VAL A 359 -10.57 31.42 -3.05
CA VAL A 359 -9.42 30.74 -2.44
C VAL A 359 -8.48 30.19 -3.50
N MET A 360 -8.99 29.60 -4.56
CA MET A 360 -8.16 29.08 -5.66
C MET A 360 -7.39 30.22 -6.36
N ASP A 361 -8.06 31.32 -6.64
CA ASP A 361 -7.46 32.52 -7.24
C ASP A 361 -6.39 33.12 -6.33
N TRP A 362 -6.68 33.22 -5.03
CA TRP A 362 -5.72 33.71 -4.05
C TRP A 362 -4.48 32.79 -3.95
N LEU A 363 -4.68 31.47 -3.84
CA LEU A 363 -3.58 30.50 -3.80
C LEU A 363 -2.70 30.60 -5.07
N THR A 364 -3.34 30.75 -6.23
CA THR A 364 -2.64 30.93 -7.51
C THR A 364 -1.82 32.21 -7.51
N ALA A 365 -2.39 33.33 -7.07
CA ALA A 365 -1.70 34.60 -6.95
C ALA A 365 -0.52 34.58 -5.96
N CYS A 366 -0.61 33.76 -4.92
CA CYS A 366 0.45 33.52 -3.93
C CYS A 366 1.61 32.64 -4.45
N GLY A 367 1.53 32.10 -5.68
CA GLY A 367 2.56 31.25 -6.25
C GLY A 367 2.51 29.80 -5.81
N VAL A 368 1.34 29.31 -5.37
CA VAL A 368 1.10 27.90 -5.07
C VAL A 368 1.23 27.07 -6.35
N THR A 369 1.94 25.95 -6.28
CA THR A 369 2.21 25.09 -7.45
C THR A 369 1.09 24.11 -7.73
N ALA A 370 0.51 23.56 -6.67
CA ALA A 370 -0.62 22.62 -6.74
C ALA A 370 -1.53 22.78 -5.53
N MET A 371 -2.83 22.54 -5.72
CA MET A 371 -3.84 22.69 -4.67
C MET A 371 -4.86 21.54 -4.69
N SER A 372 -5.38 21.18 -3.51
CA SER A 372 -6.45 20.20 -3.31
C SER A 372 -7.61 20.78 -2.51
N GLY A 373 -8.81 20.26 -2.70
CA GLY A 373 -9.99 20.65 -1.93
C GLY A 373 -11.28 20.28 -2.65
N PRO A 374 -12.45 20.67 -2.09
CA PRO A 374 -13.72 20.38 -2.73
C PRO A 374 -13.87 20.90 -4.17
N MET A 375 -13.20 22.00 -4.50
CA MET A 375 -13.24 22.59 -5.83
C MET A 375 -12.34 21.87 -6.85
N THR A 376 -11.37 21.09 -6.40
CA THR A 376 -10.45 20.36 -7.30
C THR A 376 -10.91 18.94 -7.59
N GLY A 377 -11.76 18.38 -6.75
CA GLY A 377 -12.35 17.05 -6.87
C GLY A 377 -12.55 16.36 -5.54
N VAL A 378 -13.37 15.34 -5.56
CA VAL A 378 -13.60 14.45 -4.41
C VAL A 378 -12.54 13.36 -4.36
N PRO A 379 -12.26 12.78 -3.19
CA PRO A 379 -11.43 11.58 -3.10
C PRO A 379 -12.12 10.42 -3.82
N VAL A 380 -11.37 9.73 -4.69
CA VAL A 380 -11.84 8.58 -5.48
C VAL A 380 -10.99 7.36 -5.19
N ASP A 381 -11.47 6.17 -5.53
CA ASP A 381 -10.68 4.97 -5.44
C ASP A 381 -9.54 4.95 -6.50
N GLU A 382 -8.61 4.03 -6.35
CA GLU A 382 -7.44 3.93 -7.22
C GLU A 382 -7.81 3.65 -8.69
N ASP A 383 -8.81 2.81 -8.94
CA ASP A 383 -9.22 2.47 -10.30
C ASP A 383 -9.91 3.66 -11.00
N GLU A 384 -10.66 4.46 -10.25
CA GLU A 384 -11.27 5.69 -10.75
C GLU A 384 -10.21 6.77 -10.99
N MET A 385 -9.25 6.93 -10.08
CA MET A 385 -8.11 7.81 -10.25
C MET A 385 -7.34 7.52 -11.54
N ILE A 386 -7.02 6.25 -11.80
CA ILE A 386 -6.30 5.84 -13.01
C ILE A 386 -7.15 6.10 -14.27
N ARG A 387 -8.45 5.79 -14.22
CA ARG A 387 -9.38 6.07 -15.34
C ARG A 387 -9.46 7.56 -15.66
N ASP A 388 -9.57 8.40 -14.65
CA ASP A 388 -9.66 9.86 -14.82
C ASP A 388 -8.39 10.43 -15.46
N CYS A 389 -7.21 9.93 -15.07
CA CYS A 389 -5.96 10.29 -15.72
C CYS A 389 -5.96 9.89 -17.20
N LEU A 390 -6.34 8.65 -17.54
CA LEU A 390 -6.36 8.14 -18.91
C LEU A 390 -7.34 8.89 -19.82
N VAL A 391 -8.46 9.37 -19.29
CA VAL A 391 -9.44 10.15 -20.05
C VAL A 391 -8.93 11.56 -20.36
N ARG A 392 -8.13 12.14 -19.47
CA ARG A 392 -7.62 13.52 -19.61
C ARG A 392 -6.39 13.64 -20.51
N GLU A 393 -5.68 12.55 -20.76
CA GLU A 393 -4.53 12.49 -21.67
C GLU A 393 -4.92 12.31 -23.14
N ARG A 394 -6.20 12.03 -23.43
CA ARG A 394 -6.78 11.96 -24.78
C ARG A 394 -7.34 13.30 -25.20
#